data_38f183c5b4ee689725e7506c3612e00f
#
_entry.id   38f183c5b4ee689725e7506c3612e00f
#
_cell.length_a   1.000
_cell.length_b   1.000
_cell.length_c   1.000
_cell.angle_alpha   90.00
_cell.angle_beta   90.00
_cell.angle_gamma   90.00
#
_symmetry.space_group_name_H-M   'P 1'
#
loop_
_entity.id
_entity.type
_entity.pdbx_description
1 polymer ?
#
loop_
_entity_poly.entity_id
_entity_poly.type
_entity_poly.pdbx_seq_one_letter_code
_entity_poly.pdbx_strand_id
1 'polypeptide(L)'
;KIPLAFVHVEDVATAHRLAYEVDEAHGRYVLAPYQDGNIHDLLKRAKKLYPKMKFPRIGIPLWLLPVVVFQDWFMGLFSGKRLLTRSAAKSFSKGDSKYSSKKAENELGITWKSYDDCIHDTVEAYK
;
A
#
# COMPACT_ATOMS: atom_id res chain seq x y z
N LYS A 1 -7.88 -3.98 10.75
CA LYS A 1 -7.39 -4.25 9.38
C LYS A 1 -6.70 -3.00 8.90
N ILE A 2 -5.48 -3.12 8.40
CA ILE A 2 -4.73 -1.98 7.86
C ILE A 2 -5.13 -1.86 6.39
N PRO A 3 -5.80 -0.77 5.98
CA PRO A 3 -6.14 -0.57 4.59
C PRO A 3 -4.85 -0.37 3.79
N LEU A 4 -4.82 -0.94 2.61
CA LEU A 4 -3.67 -0.85 1.71
C LEU A 4 -4.17 -0.37 0.35
N ALA A 5 -3.69 0.79 -0.07
CA ALA A 5 -3.84 1.28 -1.43
C ALA A 5 -2.48 1.14 -2.12
N PHE A 6 -2.46 0.49 -3.27
CA PHE A 6 -1.23 0.31 -4.04
C PHE A 6 -1.51 0.30 -5.55
N VAL A 7 -0.46 0.46 -6.31
CA VAL A 7 -0.46 0.50 -7.77
C VAL A 7 0.83 -0.14 -8.27
N HIS A 8 0.80 -0.74 -9.44
CA HIS A 8 1.98 -1.29 -10.08
C HIS A 8 2.90 -0.16 -10.60
N VAL A 9 4.22 -0.35 -10.49
CA VAL A 9 5.20 0.68 -10.90
C VAL A 9 5.09 1.04 -12.39
N GLU A 10 4.82 0.07 -13.25
CA GLU A 10 4.64 0.33 -14.69
C GLU A 10 3.35 1.09 -14.99
N ASP A 11 2.30 0.89 -14.20
CA ASP A 11 1.06 1.67 -14.33
C ASP A 11 1.32 3.14 -13.93
N VAL A 12 2.16 3.36 -12.91
CA VAL A 12 2.59 4.73 -12.55
C VAL A 12 3.37 5.37 -13.69
N ALA A 13 4.32 4.65 -14.28
CA ALA A 13 5.09 5.14 -15.43
C ALA A 13 4.18 5.45 -16.63
N THR A 14 3.23 4.55 -16.90
CA THR A 14 2.23 4.73 -17.97
C THR A 14 1.34 5.96 -17.70
N ALA A 15 0.88 6.14 -16.45
CA ALA A 15 0.08 7.30 -16.08
C ALA A 15 0.85 8.62 -16.28
N HIS A 16 2.15 8.66 -15.96
CA HIS A 16 2.97 9.85 -16.20
C HIS A 16 3.10 10.14 -17.71
N ARG A 17 3.33 9.10 -18.53
CA ARG A 17 3.42 9.26 -19.98
C ARG A 17 2.09 9.76 -20.55
N LEU A 18 0.96 9.14 -20.18
CA LEU A 18 -0.37 9.54 -20.64
C LEU A 18 -0.73 10.97 -20.19
N ALA A 19 -0.38 11.35 -18.96
CA ALA A 19 -0.61 12.71 -18.48
C ALA A 19 0.19 13.77 -19.26
N TYR A 20 1.28 13.37 -19.93
CA TYR A 20 2.03 14.25 -20.84
C TYR A 20 1.46 14.23 -22.27
N GLU A 21 0.97 13.07 -22.75
CA GLU A 21 0.50 12.87 -24.13
C GLU A 21 -0.94 13.35 -24.37
N VAL A 22 -1.78 13.36 -23.32
CA VAL A 22 -3.20 13.75 -23.40
C VAL A 22 -3.33 15.24 -23.18
N ASP A 23 -3.72 15.99 -24.21
CA ASP A 23 -3.81 17.46 -24.20
C ASP A 23 -4.80 18.00 -23.13
N GLU A 24 -5.89 17.25 -22.87
CA GLU A 24 -6.89 17.64 -21.87
C GLU A 24 -6.48 17.25 -20.44
N ALA A 25 -5.34 16.55 -20.25
CA ALA A 25 -4.90 16.13 -18.94
C ALA A 25 -4.54 17.34 -18.07
N HIS A 26 -5.20 17.50 -16.93
CA HIS A 26 -4.96 18.62 -16.05
C HIS A 26 -5.12 18.28 -14.56
N GLY A 27 -4.39 19.01 -13.72
CA GLY A 27 -4.47 18.90 -12.28
C GLY A 27 -3.79 17.64 -11.73
N ARG A 28 -4.37 17.03 -10.68
CA ARG A 28 -3.80 15.90 -9.96
C ARG A 28 -4.60 14.63 -10.20
N TYR A 29 -3.89 13.51 -10.37
CA TYR A 29 -4.46 12.18 -10.53
C TYR A 29 -4.09 11.32 -9.33
N VAL A 30 -5.05 10.54 -8.84
CA VAL A 30 -4.82 9.52 -7.82
C VAL A 30 -4.70 8.18 -8.52
N LEU A 31 -3.58 7.51 -8.30
CA LEU A 31 -3.28 6.21 -8.90
C LEU A 31 -3.34 5.13 -7.81
N ALA A 32 -4.54 4.66 -7.48
CA ALA A 32 -4.78 3.67 -6.44
C ALA A 32 -5.93 2.75 -6.84
N PRO A 33 -5.75 1.88 -7.86
CA PRO A 33 -6.81 1.00 -8.37
C PRO A 33 -7.28 -0.01 -7.32
N TYR A 34 -6.39 -0.42 -6.39
CA TYR A 34 -6.67 -1.47 -5.41
C TYR A 34 -6.83 -0.88 -4.01
N GLN A 35 -8.04 -0.41 -3.69
CA GLN A 35 -8.36 0.26 -2.42
C GLN A 35 -9.04 -0.65 -1.39
N ASP A 36 -9.74 -1.67 -1.85
CA ASP A 36 -10.52 -2.57 -0.98
C ASP A 36 -9.65 -3.65 -0.34
N GLY A 37 -8.36 -3.68 -0.67
CA GLY A 37 -7.38 -4.59 -0.12
C GLY A 37 -6.91 -4.16 1.26
N ASN A 38 -6.61 -5.14 2.08
CA ASN A 38 -5.82 -4.94 3.29
C ASN A 38 -4.56 -5.81 3.23
N ILE A 39 -3.58 -5.47 4.03
CA ILE A 39 -2.29 -6.19 4.04
C ILE A 39 -2.46 -7.70 4.29
N HIS A 40 -3.49 -8.09 5.03
CA HIS A 40 -3.78 -9.50 5.29
C HIS A 40 -4.24 -10.23 4.02
N ASP A 41 -5.10 -9.61 3.22
CA ASP A 41 -5.58 -10.18 1.96
C ASP A 41 -4.46 -10.24 0.93
N LEU A 42 -3.59 -9.23 0.88
CA LEU A 42 -2.37 -9.23 0.08
C LEU A 42 -1.49 -10.44 0.43
N LEU A 43 -1.16 -10.60 1.71
CA LEU A 43 -0.33 -11.72 2.18
C LEU A 43 -0.98 -13.08 1.96
N LYS A 44 -2.30 -13.17 2.09
CA LYS A 44 -3.05 -14.41 1.82
C LYS A 44 -2.99 -14.80 0.34
N ARG A 45 -3.15 -13.82 -0.58
CA ARG A 45 -3.01 -14.04 -2.03
C ARG A 45 -1.57 -14.40 -2.40
N ALA A 46 -0.60 -13.64 -1.90
CA ALA A 46 0.82 -13.90 -2.12
C ALA A 46 1.21 -15.32 -1.64
N LYS A 47 0.72 -15.76 -0.48
CA LYS A 47 0.95 -17.11 0.02
C LYS A 47 0.29 -18.18 -0.85
N LYS A 48 -0.86 -17.89 -1.47
CA LYS A 48 -1.52 -18.82 -2.39
C LYS A 48 -0.72 -18.98 -3.70
N LEU A 49 -0.17 -17.88 -4.21
CA LEU A 49 0.66 -17.88 -5.43
C LEU A 49 2.05 -18.48 -5.17
N TYR A 50 2.62 -18.25 -3.99
CA TYR A 50 3.98 -18.65 -3.60
C TYR A 50 4.00 -19.42 -2.27
N PRO A 51 3.49 -20.66 -2.20
CA PRO A 51 3.36 -21.42 -0.96
C PRO A 51 4.70 -21.75 -0.29
N LYS A 52 5.80 -21.77 -1.06
CA LYS A 52 7.16 -22.06 -0.56
C LYS A 52 7.82 -20.85 0.12
N MET A 53 7.33 -19.64 -0.11
CA MET A 53 7.87 -18.43 0.52
C MET A 53 7.43 -18.31 1.98
N LYS A 54 8.37 -17.90 2.82
CA LYS A 54 8.10 -17.61 4.23
C LYS A 54 7.54 -16.19 4.36
N PHE A 55 6.24 -16.07 4.52
CA PHE A 55 5.60 -14.80 4.82
C PHE A 55 5.58 -14.56 6.34
N PRO A 56 5.81 -13.32 6.79
CA PRO A 56 5.70 -12.99 8.20
C PRO A 56 4.26 -13.25 8.67
N ARG A 57 4.12 -13.96 9.78
CA ARG A 57 2.82 -14.13 10.45
C ARG A 57 2.51 -12.85 11.23
N ILE A 58 2.17 -11.77 10.53
CA ILE A 58 1.87 -10.50 11.17
C ILE A 58 0.44 -10.55 11.68
N GLY A 59 0.29 -10.89 12.92
CA GLY A 59 -0.92 -10.70 13.68
C GLY A 59 -0.56 -10.05 15.01
N ILE A 60 -0.14 -8.76 14.98
CA ILE A 60 -0.06 -8.01 16.24
C ILE A 60 -1.50 -7.65 16.60
N PRO A 61 -2.08 -8.24 17.65
CA PRO A 61 -3.42 -7.88 18.06
C PRO A 61 -3.44 -6.43 18.49
N LEU A 62 -4.51 -5.71 18.11
CA LEU A 62 -4.68 -4.26 18.35
C LEU A 62 -4.51 -3.87 19.82
N TRP A 63 -4.80 -4.78 20.76
CA TRP A 63 -4.61 -4.54 22.19
C TRP A 63 -3.13 -4.47 22.61
N LEU A 64 -2.21 -5.03 21.80
CA LEU A 64 -0.75 -4.94 22.03
C LEU A 64 -0.15 -3.63 21.50
N LEU A 65 -0.88 -2.87 20.68
CA LEU A 65 -0.40 -1.59 20.15
C LEU A 65 0.08 -0.61 21.24
N PRO A 66 -0.61 -0.44 22.39
CA PRO A 66 -0.12 0.44 23.46
C PRO A 66 1.24 0.00 24.01
N VAL A 67 1.47 -1.31 24.11
CA VAL A 67 2.74 -1.89 24.60
C VAL A 67 3.86 -1.61 23.61
N VAL A 68 3.60 -1.82 22.30
CA VAL A 68 4.58 -1.54 21.24
C VAL A 68 4.92 -0.05 21.18
N VAL A 69 3.92 0.83 21.31
CA VAL A 69 4.13 2.29 21.35
C VAL A 69 4.92 2.71 22.59
N PHE A 70 4.67 2.08 23.75
CA PHE A 70 5.41 2.35 24.98
C PHE A 70 6.86 1.87 24.85
N GLN A 71 7.09 0.69 24.29
CA GLN A 71 8.43 0.15 24.04
C GLN A 71 9.22 1.04 23.04
N ASP A 72 8.57 1.50 21.96
CA ASP A 72 9.17 2.42 21.00
C ASP A 72 9.51 3.78 21.64
N TRP A 73 8.64 4.26 22.55
CA TRP A 73 8.91 5.47 23.32
C TRP A 73 10.13 5.30 24.25
N PHE A 74 10.21 4.16 24.94
CA PHE A 74 11.31 3.85 25.86
C PHE A 74 12.64 3.68 25.10
N MET A 75 12.63 2.95 23.98
CA MET A 75 13.80 2.81 23.12
C MET A 75 14.19 4.12 22.44
N GLY A 76 13.22 4.97 22.09
CA GLY A 76 13.45 6.30 21.54
C GLY A 76 14.16 7.26 22.50
N LEU A 77 14.08 7.00 23.82
CA LEU A 77 14.78 7.76 24.84
C LEU A 77 16.31 7.55 24.77
N PHE A 78 16.73 6.35 24.34
CA PHE A 78 18.14 5.97 24.21
C PHE A 78 18.71 6.13 22.80
N SER A 79 17.89 5.91 21.77
CA SER A 79 18.33 5.91 20.36
C SER A 79 18.00 7.18 19.58
N GLY A 80 17.21 8.09 20.15
CA GLY A 80 16.81 9.34 19.49
C GLY A 80 15.89 9.19 18.27
N LYS A 81 15.58 7.96 17.85
CA LYS A 81 14.74 7.67 16.68
C LYS A 81 13.45 6.98 17.14
N ARG A 82 12.31 7.58 16.83
CA ARG A 82 10.97 7.00 17.03
C ARG A 82 10.43 6.50 15.71
N LEU A 83 10.11 5.22 15.63
CA LEU A 83 9.53 4.59 14.43
C LEU A 83 8.00 4.72 14.43
N LEU A 84 7.37 4.70 15.59
CA LEU A 84 5.92 4.76 15.74
C LEU A 84 5.51 6.03 16.51
N THR A 85 5.01 7.01 15.76
CA THR A 85 4.37 8.18 16.38
C THR A 85 2.90 7.89 16.67
N ARG A 86 2.31 8.57 17.70
CA ARG A 86 0.87 8.48 17.99
C ARG A 86 0.02 8.84 16.76
N SER A 87 0.51 9.74 15.91
CA SER A 87 -0.16 10.13 14.65
C SER A 87 -0.18 8.97 13.65
N ALA A 88 0.93 8.24 13.49
CA ALA A 88 0.99 7.06 12.63
C ALA A 88 0.05 5.95 13.14
N ALA A 89 0.07 5.65 14.45
CA ALA A 89 -0.83 4.67 15.05
C ALA A 89 -2.31 5.04 14.85
N LYS A 90 -2.65 6.34 14.96
CA LYS A 90 -4.01 6.84 14.72
C LYS A 90 -4.42 6.76 13.25
N SER A 91 -3.50 6.99 12.32
CA SER A 91 -3.74 6.83 10.88
C SER A 91 -4.00 5.37 10.49
N PHE A 92 -3.28 4.43 11.11
CA PHE A 92 -3.53 2.99 10.92
C PHE A 92 -4.88 2.52 11.50
N SER A 93 -5.40 3.18 12.53
CA SER A 93 -6.67 2.81 13.15
C SER A 93 -7.90 3.41 12.44
N LYS A 94 -7.73 4.54 11.75
CA LYS A 94 -8.79 5.30 11.08
C LYS A 94 -9.03 4.89 9.62
N GLY A 95 -8.70 3.74 9.19
CA GLY A 95 -8.85 3.03 7.91
C GLY A 95 -9.87 3.49 6.84
N ASP A 96 -10.21 4.77 6.80
CA ASP A 96 -11.31 5.32 5.99
C ASP A 96 -10.85 6.25 4.84
N SER A 97 -9.59 6.16 4.45
CA SER A 97 -9.13 6.93 3.28
C SER A 97 -9.60 6.26 1.99
N LYS A 98 -10.77 6.63 1.52
CA LYS A 98 -11.25 6.21 0.20
C LYS A 98 -10.64 7.12 -0.86
N TYR A 99 -9.73 6.57 -1.62
CA TYR A 99 -9.19 7.23 -2.81
C TYR A 99 -10.01 6.79 -4.03
N SER A 100 -9.94 7.48 -5.15
CA SER A 100 -10.60 7.06 -6.39
C SER A 100 -9.67 7.31 -7.57
N SER A 101 -9.43 6.29 -8.36
CA SER A 101 -8.65 6.37 -9.60
C SER A 101 -9.51 6.68 -10.82
N LYS A 102 -10.81 6.85 -10.65
CA LYS A 102 -11.76 7.06 -11.75
C LYS A 102 -11.40 8.25 -12.65
N LYS A 103 -10.85 9.32 -12.07
CA LYS A 103 -10.39 10.46 -12.86
C LYS A 103 -9.26 10.05 -13.82
N ALA A 104 -8.28 9.28 -13.34
CA ALA A 104 -7.19 8.81 -14.18
C ALA A 104 -7.69 7.84 -15.27
N GLU A 105 -8.62 6.96 -14.94
CA GLU A 105 -9.24 6.03 -15.91
C GLU A 105 -9.99 6.78 -17.00
N ASN A 106 -10.80 7.76 -16.64
CA ASN A 106 -11.66 8.49 -17.57
C ASN A 106 -10.88 9.50 -18.43
N GLU A 107 -9.93 10.23 -17.87
CA GLU A 107 -9.23 11.31 -18.57
C GLU A 107 -7.95 10.82 -19.26
N LEU A 108 -7.23 9.88 -18.65
CA LEU A 108 -5.99 9.34 -19.22
C LEU A 108 -6.22 8.04 -20.02
N GLY A 109 -7.38 7.38 -19.88
CA GLY A 109 -7.66 6.11 -20.52
C GLY A 109 -6.77 4.96 -20.02
N ILE A 110 -6.23 5.07 -18.79
CA ILE A 110 -5.33 4.07 -18.24
C ILE A 110 -6.06 2.79 -17.88
N THR A 111 -5.45 1.65 -18.22
CA THR A 111 -5.87 0.31 -17.77
C THR A 111 -4.85 -0.21 -16.78
N TRP A 112 -5.33 -0.78 -15.66
CA TRP A 112 -4.48 -1.25 -14.58
C TRP A 112 -4.06 -2.71 -14.76
N LYS A 113 -2.82 -3.05 -14.41
CA LYS A 113 -2.39 -4.44 -14.28
C LYS A 113 -3.22 -5.17 -13.22
N SER A 114 -3.37 -6.48 -13.38
CA SER A 114 -4.12 -7.27 -12.39
C SER A 114 -3.42 -7.29 -11.02
N TYR A 115 -4.20 -7.51 -9.98
CA TYR A 115 -3.67 -7.62 -8.61
C TYR A 115 -2.64 -8.75 -8.48
N ASP A 116 -2.88 -9.87 -9.16
CA ASP A 116 -2.01 -11.04 -9.09
C ASP A 116 -0.70 -10.81 -9.86
N ASP A 117 -0.74 -10.07 -10.98
CA ASP A 117 0.46 -9.66 -11.71
C ASP A 117 1.33 -8.72 -10.87
N CYS A 118 0.71 -7.78 -10.13
CA CYS A 118 1.45 -6.92 -9.22
C CYS A 118 2.22 -7.71 -8.15
N ILE A 119 1.59 -8.76 -7.59
CA ILE A 119 2.26 -9.64 -6.63
C ILE A 119 3.37 -10.43 -7.31
N HIS A 120 3.10 -10.99 -8.50
CA HIS A 120 4.06 -11.78 -9.26
C HIS A 120 5.32 -10.97 -9.57
N ASP A 121 5.16 -9.80 -10.20
CA ASP A 121 6.27 -8.96 -10.61
C ASP A 121 7.09 -8.46 -9.40
N THR A 122 6.41 -8.17 -8.28
CA THR A 122 7.10 -7.82 -7.03
C THR A 122 7.96 -8.97 -6.51
N VAL A 123 7.43 -10.20 -6.51
CA VAL A 123 8.17 -11.37 -6.02
C VAL A 123 9.35 -11.71 -6.95
N GLU A 124 9.17 -11.63 -8.27
CA GLU A 124 10.24 -11.89 -9.23
C GLU A 124 11.38 -10.88 -9.11
N ALA A 125 11.07 -9.61 -8.82
CA ALA A 125 12.08 -8.56 -8.63
C ALA A 125 12.96 -8.77 -7.37
N TYR A 126 12.52 -9.62 -6.43
CA TYR A 126 13.26 -9.90 -5.17
C TYR A 126 13.88 -11.32 -5.10
N LYS A 127 13.83 -12.09 -6.17
CA LYS A 127 14.53 -13.37 -6.29
C LYS A 127 15.98 -13.16 -6.71
#